data_3a447e72db062ff1f14ee6de77d5481b
#
_entry.id   3a447e72db062ff1f14ee6de77d5481b
#
_cell.length_a   1.000
_cell.length_b   1.000
_cell.length_c   1.000
_cell.angle_alpha   90.00
_cell.angle_beta   90.00
_cell.angle_gamma   90.00
#
_symmetry.space_group_name_H-M   'P 1'
#
loop_
_entity.id
_entity.type
_entity.pdbx_description
1 polymer ?
#
loop_
_entity_poly.entity_id
_entity_poly.type
_entity_poly.pdbx_seq_one_letter_code
_entity_poly.pdbx_strand_id
1 'polypeptide(L)'
;MKRLLPLIATLFAIACCAAQNLRKVPLADPFILLYDGVYYAYGTGAGSGIEVWTSRDLSTWERAKGNARDGLALHRTDVWGEKWFWAPEVYRLNDKFYMYFTAEEHICVATSDSPLGPFVQETRQPMIADEKCIDNTLFIDDDGRAYMYFDRFNDGLNIWVVELEDDCTTLKKETMRPCIHVSQEWEKVWPRVNEGCFVIRRNGTYYMTYSANSYESPFYGIGCATADSPLGPWTKYDRNPLLQNPGELVGVGHSALFRDKAGNLKIVFHGHKSKGAIHPREMYITDVRFRSVEGGCRMEIDPGYSPALIAE
;
A
#
# COMPACT_ATOMS: atom_id res chain seq x y z
N MET A 1 4.93 -80.05 12.13
CA MET A 1 4.07 -78.97 11.60
C MET A 1 4.70 -77.63 12.01
N LYS A 2 5.45 -76.96 11.12
CA LYS A 2 6.06 -75.65 11.36
C LYS A 2 5.19 -74.59 10.68
N ARG A 3 4.65 -73.68 11.46
CA ARG A 3 3.85 -72.58 10.94
C ARG A 3 4.79 -71.42 10.56
N LEU A 4 4.84 -71.05 9.28
CA LEU A 4 5.46 -69.81 8.82
C LEU A 4 4.49 -68.63 9.08
N LEU A 5 4.95 -67.61 9.79
CA LEU A 5 4.31 -66.29 9.82
C LEU A 5 4.81 -65.47 8.63
N PRO A 6 3.94 -64.72 7.92
CA PRO A 6 4.38 -63.80 6.92
C PRO A 6 4.82 -62.46 7.59
N LEU A 7 5.98 -62.00 7.24
CA LEU A 7 6.53 -60.72 7.60
C LEU A 7 5.88 -59.65 6.69
N ILE A 8 5.00 -58.79 7.24
CA ILE A 8 4.45 -57.65 6.50
C ILE A 8 5.43 -56.52 6.66
N ALA A 9 6.15 -56.25 5.58
CA ALA A 9 7.03 -55.06 5.48
C ALA A 9 6.14 -53.85 5.11
N THR A 10 5.90 -52.97 6.08
CA THR A 10 5.22 -51.69 5.87
C THR A 10 6.24 -50.69 5.30
N LEU A 11 6.17 -50.43 3.99
CA LEU A 11 6.92 -49.33 3.37
C LEU A 11 6.31 -47.97 3.84
N PHE A 12 7.02 -47.28 4.72
CA PHE A 12 6.78 -45.87 4.97
C PHE A 12 7.34 -45.10 3.78
N ALA A 13 6.48 -44.61 2.89
CA ALA A 13 6.81 -43.61 1.91
C ALA A 13 6.97 -42.28 2.66
N ILE A 14 8.21 -41.88 2.91
CA ILE A 14 8.55 -40.53 3.35
C ILE A 14 8.33 -39.63 2.12
N ALA A 15 7.17 -38.98 2.07
CA ALA A 15 6.95 -37.87 1.16
C ALA A 15 7.88 -36.73 1.62
N CYS A 16 9.05 -36.65 0.97
CA CYS A 16 9.91 -35.49 1.08
C CYS A 16 9.17 -34.33 0.37
N CYS A 17 8.38 -33.55 1.11
CA CYS A 17 7.92 -32.26 0.64
C CYS A 17 9.19 -31.41 0.44
N ALA A 18 9.69 -31.36 -0.78
CA ALA A 18 10.62 -30.31 -1.16
C ALA A 18 9.90 -28.99 -0.86
N ALA A 19 10.38 -28.23 0.10
CA ALA A 19 9.95 -26.86 0.29
C ALA A 19 10.26 -26.13 -1.01
N GLN A 20 9.24 -25.97 -1.87
CA GLN A 20 9.35 -25.13 -3.03
C GLN A 20 9.74 -23.76 -2.51
N ASN A 21 10.83 -23.20 -2.99
CA ASN A 21 11.23 -21.82 -2.73
C ASN A 21 10.24 -20.92 -3.48
N LEU A 22 9.03 -20.79 -2.93
CA LEU A 22 7.99 -19.94 -3.47
C LEU A 22 8.51 -18.50 -3.48
N ARG A 23 8.62 -17.92 -4.68
CA ARG A 23 9.08 -16.55 -4.85
C ARG A 23 7.94 -15.61 -4.44
N LYS A 24 8.27 -14.60 -3.64
CA LYS A 24 7.32 -13.57 -3.25
C LYS A 24 7.26 -12.47 -4.31
N VAL A 25 6.14 -11.79 -4.39
CA VAL A 25 5.94 -10.65 -5.30
C VAL A 25 6.86 -9.50 -4.88
N PRO A 26 7.81 -9.09 -5.74
CA PRO A 26 8.79 -8.04 -5.41
C PRO A 26 8.17 -6.66 -5.69
N LEU A 27 7.22 -6.26 -4.87
CA LEU A 27 6.46 -5.02 -5.02
C LEU A 27 6.56 -4.18 -3.75
N ALA A 28 7.14 -2.99 -3.88
CA ALA A 28 7.20 -2.00 -2.82
C ALA A 28 6.01 -1.04 -2.91
N ASP A 29 5.67 -0.39 -1.78
CA ASP A 29 4.61 0.62 -1.70
C ASP A 29 3.30 0.14 -2.36
N PRO A 30 2.80 -1.06 -1.96
CA PRO A 30 1.77 -1.75 -2.70
C PRO A 30 0.37 -1.18 -2.41
N PHE A 31 -0.42 -1.07 -3.48
CA PHE A 31 -1.84 -0.77 -3.45
C PHE A 31 -2.64 -1.89 -4.13
N ILE A 32 -3.79 -2.29 -3.58
CA ILE A 32 -4.66 -3.32 -4.17
C ILE A 32 -6.03 -2.74 -4.50
N LEU A 33 -6.41 -2.83 -5.78
CA LEU A 33 -7.75 -2.60 -6.29
C LEU A 33 -8.48 -3.94 -6.48
N LEU A 34 -9.67 -4.10 -5.92
CA LEU A 34 -10.60 -5.18 -6.29
C LEU A 34 -11.57 -4.65 -7.35
N TYR A 35 -11.53 -5.20 -8.54
CA TYR A 35 -12.42 -4.85 -9.64
C TYR A 35 -12.82 -6.09 -10.43
N ASP A 36 -14.11 -6.26 -10.70
CA ASP A 36 -14.70 -7.39 -11.45
C ASP A 36 -14.20 -8.76 -10.98
N GLY A 37 -14.12 -8.93 -9.65
CA GLY A 37 -13.69 -10.18 -9.02
C GLY A 37 -12.21 -10.54 -9.20
N VAL A 38 -11.38 -9.59 -9.64
CA VAL A 38 -9.93 -9.71 -9.74
C VAL A 38 -9.28 -8.65 -8.85
N TYR A 39 -8.23 -9.04 -8.14
CA TYR A 39 -7.36 -8.12 -7.41
C TYR A 39 -6.24 -7.67 -8.34
N TYR A 40 -6.03 -6.37 -8.42
CA TYR A 40 -4.94 -5.72 -9.15
C TYR A 40 -4.01 -5.07 -8.14
N ALA A 41 -2.74 -5.45 -8.11
CA ALA A 41 -1.75 -4.83 -7.25
C ALA A 41 -0.80 -3.98 -8.09
N TYR A 42 -0.58 -2.77 -7.64
CA TYR A 42 0.36 -1.79 -8.21
C TYR A 42 1.35 -1.40 -7.12
N GLY A 43 2.53 -0.94 -7.51
CA GLY A 43 3.54 -0.50 -6.56
C GLY A 43 4.81 -0.02 -7.24
N THR A 44 5.77 0.35 -6.42
CA THR A 44 7.11 0.74 -6.85
C THR A 44 7.92 -0.49 -7.22
N GLY A 45 8.44 -0.55 -8.46
CA GLY A 45 9.24 -1.70 -8.89
C GLY A 45 9.89 -1.51 -10.26
N ALA A 46 9.14 -1.01 -11.26
CA ALA A 46 9.64 -0.82 -12.61
C ALA A 46 10.31 0.56 -12.78
N GLY A 47 11.51 0.58 -13.37
CA GLY A 47 12.28 1.82 -13.56
C GLY A 47 11.69 2.79 -14.60
N SER A 48 10.86 2.29 -15.54
CA SER A 48 10.29 3.08 -16.64
C SER A 48 8.79 3.36 -16.50
N GLY A 49 8.19 3.03 -15.35
CA GLY A 49 6.75 3.21 -15.10
C GLY A 49 6.24 2.32 -13.99
N ILE A 50 4.97 1.91 -14.10
CA ILE A 50 4.26 1.10 -13.10
C ILE A 50 3.84 -0.22 -13.72
N GLU A 51 4.22 -1.33 -13.07
CA GLU A 51 3.74 -2.68 -13.41
C GLU A 51 2.43 -2.99 -12.71
N VAL A 52 1.74 -4.05 -13.14
CA VAL A 52 0.53 -4.54 -12.51
C VAL A 52 0.62 -6.06 -12.28
N TRP A 53 0.22 -6.48 -11.10
CA TRP A 53 0.08 -7.88 -10.70
C TRP A 53 -1.39 -8.20 -10.48
N THR A 54 -1.81 -9.42 -10.81
CA THR A 54 -3.21 -9.85 -10.63
C THR A 54 -3.30 -11.12 -9.79
N SER A 55 -4.40 -11.21 -9.02
CA SER A 55 -4.74 -12.37 -8.22
C SER A 55 -6.25 -12.59 -8.19
N ARG A 56 -6.67 -13.84 -7.95
CA ARG A 56 -8.07 -14.18 -7.67
C ARG A 56 -8.31 -14.57 -6.21
N ASP A 57 -7.25 -14.81 -5.44
CA ASP A 57 -7.30 -15.40 -4.09
C ASP A 57 -6.45 -14.65 -3.04
N LEU A 58 -5.72 -13.60 -3.43
CA LEU A 58 -4.75 -12.85 -2.62
C LEU A 58 -3.48 -13.63 -2.23
N SER A 59 -3.42 -14.93 -2.50
CA SER A 59 -2.28 -15.80 -2.14
C SER A 59 -1.31 -15.94 -3.29
N THR A 60 -1.85 -16.19 -4.50
CA THR A 60 -1.08 -16.40 -5.73
C THR A 60 -1.30 -15.24 -6.69
N TRP A 61 -0.20 -14.74 -7.25
CA TRP A 61 -0.14 -13.55 -8.08
C TRP A 61 0.61 -13.81 -9.36
N GLU A 62 0.12 -13.24 -10.46
CA GLU A 62 0.75 -13.25 -11.76
C GLU A 62 1.10 -11.82 -12.17
N ARG A 63 2.28 -11.63 -12.73
CA ARG A 63 2.59 -10.34 -13.37
C ARG A 63 1.75 -10.23 -14.64
N ALA A 64 0.74 -9.39 -14.61
CA ALA A 64 -0.12 -9.19 -15.75
C ALA A 64 0.60 -8.39 -16.86
N LYS A 65 0.23 -8.66 -18.11
CA LYS A 65 0.66 -7.83 -19.23
C LYS A 65 -0.23 -6.58 -19.24
N GLY A 66 0.31 -5.47 -18.77
CA GLY A 66 -0.33 -4.16 -18.89
C GLY A 66 -0.40 -3.69 -20.35
N ASN A 67 -1.27 -2.73 -20.60
CA ASN A 67 -1.57 -2.24 -21.96
C ASN A 67 -0.65 -1.09 -22.43
N ALA A 68 0.19 -0.56 -21.54
CA ALA A 68 1.21 0.40 -21.89
C ALA A 68 2.45 -0.29 -22.51
N ARG A 69 3.40 0.50 -22.98
CA ARG A 69 4.68 -0.01 -23.52
C ARG A 69 5.36 -0.93 -22.49
N ASP A 70 6.11 -1.91 -22.98
CA ASP A 70 6.87 -2.92 -22.21
C ASP A 70 6.00 -3.79 -21.28
N GLY A 71 4.68 -3.84 -21.53
CA GLY A 71 3.72 -4.58 -20.74
C GLY A 71 3.46 -3.97 -19.35
N LEU A 72 3.71 -2.68 -19.19
CA LEU A 72 3.39 -1.92 -18.00
C LEU A 72 1.93 -1.45 -17.99
N ALA A 73 1.39 -1.06 -16.86
CA ALA A 73 0.12 -0.37 -16.74
C ALA A 73 0.28 1.13 -17.05
N LEU A 74 1.39 1.72 -16.66
CA LEU A 74 1.80 3.09 -16.96
C LEU A 74 3.23 3.09 -17.43
N HIS A 75 3.53 3.81 -18.52
CA HIS A 75 4.89 3.97 -19.02
C HIS A 75 5.24 5.47 -19.11
N ARG A 76 6.49 5.81 -18.81
CA ARG A 76 6.99 7.21 -18.79
C ARG A 76 6.72 8.00 -20.07
N THR A 77 6.60 7.35 -21.24
CA THR A 77 6.27 8.04 -22.50
C THR A 77 4.84 8.58 -22.54
N ASP A 78 3.98 8.19 -21.62
CA ASP A 78 2.56 8.51 -21.63
C ASP A 78 2.16 9.54 -20.55
N VAL A 79 3.13 9.90 -19.71
CA VAL A 79 2.93 10.79 -18.54
C VAL A 79 4.08 11.78 -18.38
N TRP A 80 3.98 12.65 -17.39
CA TRP A 80 5.07 13.54 -16.97
C TRP A 80 6.11 12.76 -16.15
N GLY A 81 7.38 13.15 -16.27
CA GLY A 81 8.53 12.57 -15.58
C GLY A 81 9.17 11.41 -16.35
N GLU A 82 10.47 11.23 -16.12
CA GLU A 82 11.27 10.22 -16.81
C GLU A 82 11.74 9.08 -15.89
N LYS A 83 11.60 9.26 -14.56
CA LYS A 83 12.13 8.34 -13.53
C LYS A 83 11.37 8.44 -12.21
N TRP A 84 11.67 7.49 -11.30
CA TRP A 84 11.15 7.47 -9.92
C TRP A 84 9.63 7.40 -9.87
N PHE A 85 9.08 6.42 -10.58
CA PHE A 85 7.66 6.11 -10.55
C PHE A 85 7.34 5.31 -9.28
N TRP A 86 6.78 6.00 -8.26
CA TRP A 86 6.60 5.46 -6.91
C TRP A 86 5.16 5.52 -6.44
N ALA A 87 4.85 4.64 -5.46
CA ALA A 87 3.63 4.64 -4.64
C ALA A 87 2.33 4.90 -5.43
N PRO A 88 2.03 4.12 -6.47
CA PRO A 88 0.81 4.29 -7.24
C PRO A 88 -0.41 3.80 -6.46
N GLU A 89 -1.50 4.57 -6.52
CA GLU A 89 -2.83 4.17 -6.07
C GLU A 89 -3.84 4.29 -7.20
N VAL A 90 -4.72 3.31 -7.36
CA VAL A 90 -5.67 3.25 -8.48
C VAL A 90 -7.11 3.22 -7.98
N TYR A 91 -7.90 4.18 -8.40
CA TYR A 91 -9.31 4.33 -8.04
C TYR A 91 -10.19 4.29 -9.28
N ARG A 92 -11.39 3.70 -9.17
CA ARG A 92 -12.39 3.78 -10.22
C ARG A 92 -13.36 4.91 -9.90
N LEU A 93 -13.31 5.97 -10.70
CA LEU A 93 -14.14 7.17 -10.56
C LEU A 93 -14.81 7.47 -11.91
N ASN A 94 -16.12 7.72 -11.90
CA ASN A 94 -16.88 8.13 -13.09
C ASN A 94 -16.59 7.27 -14.34
N ASP A 95 -16.61 5.93 -14.16
CA ASP A 95 -16.37 4.92 -15.19
C ASP A 95 -14.94 4.86 -15.77
N LYS A 96 -14.00 5.63 -15.24
CA LYS A 96 -12.56 5.58 -15.55
C LYS A 96 -11.74 5.13 -14.34
N PHE A 97 -10.53 4.67 -14.62
CA PHE A 97 -9.51 4.40 -13.61
C PHE A 97 -8.57 5.58 -13.54
N TYR A 98 -8.33 6.07 -12.33
CA TYR A 98 -7.40 7.14 -12.01
C TYR A 98 -6.23 6.53 -11.25
N MET A 99 -5.02 6.66 -11.77
CA MET A 99 -3.80 6.29 -11.08
C MET A 99 -3.13 7.57 -10.60
N TYR A 100 -3.07 7.73 -9.28
CA TYR A 100 -2.22 8.74 -8.65
C TYR A 100 -0.88 8.11 -8.38
N PHE A 101 0.20 8.81 -8.65
CA PHE A 101 1.56 8.28 -8.50
C PHE A 101 2.56 9.41 -8.29
N THR A 102 3.72 9.09 -7.80
CA THR A 102 4.87 10.00 -7.76
C THR A 102 5.75 9.76 -8.99
N ALA A 103 6.20 10.84 -9.64
CA ALA A 103 7.30 10.84 -10.59
C ALA A 103 8.24 12.01 -10.27
N GLU A 104 9.56 11.80 -10.25
CA GLU A 104 10.57 12.84 -9.96
C GLU A 104 10.25 13.66 -8.70
N GLU A 105 9.74 13.00 -7.66
CA GLU A 105 9.29 13.61 -6.39
C GLU A 105 8.14 14.63 -6.57
N HIS A 106 7.26 14.42 -7.55
CA HIS A 106 6.03 15.18 -7.74
C HIS A 106 4.83 14.25 -7.93
N ILE A 107 3.72 14.60 -7.32
CA ILE A 107 2.48 13.82 -7.45
C ILE A 107 1.85 14.12 -8.80
N CYS A 108 1.50 13.04 -9.50
CA CYS A 108 0.84 13.05 -10.80
C CYS A 108 -0.45 12.22 -10.74
N VAL A 109 -1.35 12.47 -11.67
CA VAL A 109 -2.53 11.64 -11.91
C VAL A 109 -2.66 11.33 -13.40
N ALA A 110 -2.91 10.07 -13.73
CA ALA A 110 -3.15 9.59 -15.09
C ALA A 110 -4.45 8.78 -15.13
N THR A 111 -5.09 8.70 -16.28
CA THR A 111 -6.38 8.00 -16.43
C THR A 111 -6.31 6.88 -17.45
N SER A 112 -7.19 5.88 -17.30
CA SER A 112 -7.36 4.76 -18.23
C SER A 112 -8.80 4.26 -18.22
N ASP A 113 -9.20 3.59 -19.32
CA ASP A 113 -10.48 2.86 -19.39
C ASP A 113 -10.34 1.41 -18.85
N SER A 114 -9.13 0.99 -18.49
CA SER A 114 -8.83 -0.36 -18.02
C SER A 114 -7.92 -0.34 -16.79
N PRO A 115 -8.09 -1.25 -15.81
CA PRO A 115 -7.14 -1.39 -14.69
C PRO A 115 -5.76 -1.86 -15.16
N LEU A 116 -5.66 -2.43 -16.37
CA LEU A 116 -4.37 -2.79 -16.98
C LEU A 116 -3.69 -1.62 -17.71
N GLY A 117 -4.29 -0.41 -17.66
CA GLY A 117 -3.81 0.73 -18.44
C GLY A 117 -4.22 0.66 -19.94
N PRO A 118 -3.57 1.42 -20.85
CA PRO A 118 -2.50 2.36 -20.50
C PRO A 118 -3.03 3.53 -19.68
N PHE A 119 -2.36 3.87 -18.60
CA PHE A 119 -2.63 5.10 -17.88
C PHE A 119 -1.90 6.25 -18.55
N VAL A 120 -2.63 7.28 -18.95
CA VAL A 120 -2.09 8.41 -19.73
C VAL A 120 -2.49 9.74 -19.12
N GLN A 121 -1.66 10.76 -19.27
CA GLN A 121 -1.99 12.15 -18.99
C GLN A 121 -2.24 12.89 -20.30
N GLU A 122 -3.40 13.50 -20.45
CA GLU A 122 -3.70 14.38 -21.60
C GLU A 122 -2.78 15.60 -21.58
N THR A 123 -2.63 16.21 -20.41
CA THR A 123 -1.64 17.28 -20.15
C THR A 123 -0.57 16.72 -19.21
N ARG A 124 0.64 16.60 -19.71
CA ARG A 124 1.76 16.05 -18.92
C ARG A 124 2.30 17.08 -17.97
N GLN A 125 1.80 17.04 -16.75
CA GLN A 125 2.20 17.91 -15.65
C GLN A 125 1.90 17.26 -14.30
N PRO A 126 2.65 17.60 -13.24
CA PRO A 126 2.29 17.18 -11.90
C PRO A 126 1.09 17.98 -11.37
N MET A 127 0.40 17.43 -10.36
CA MET A 127 -0.70 18.11 -9.66
C MET A 127 -0.19 19.32 -8.85
N ILE A 128 1.03 19.20 -8.29
CA ILE A 128 1.73 20.24 -7.56
C ILE A 128 3.10 20.43 -8.25
N ALA A 129 3.26 21.51 -9.00
CA ALA A 129 4.46 21.74 -9.80
C ALA A 129 5.52 22.61 -9.10
N ASP A 130 5.12 23.39 -8.12
CA ASP A 130 5.95 24.42 -7.45
C ASP A 130 6.69 23.90 -6.22
N GLU A 131 6.44 22.65 -5.81
CA GLU A 131 7.15 22.01 -4.72
C GLU A 131 7.24 20.49 -4.90
N LYS A 132 8.23 19.86 -4.27
CA LYS A 132 8.35 18.42 -4.19
C LYS A 132 7.39 17.84 -3.16
N CYS A 133 6.69 16.79 -3.56
CA CYS A 133 5.77 16.04 -2.72
C CYS A 133 5.62 14.62 -3.27
N ILE A 134 5.35 13.65 -2.37
CA ILE A 134 5.28 12.22 -2.72
C ILE A 134 4.12 11.54 -2.00
N ASP A 135 3.88 10.28 -2.32
CA ASP A 135 3.06 9.33 -1.54
C ASP A 135 1.65 9.84 -1.26
N ASN A 136 0.90 10.02 -2.32
CA ASN A 136 -0.49 10.45 -2.22
C ASN A 136 -1.45 9.32 -1.86
N THR A 137 -2.54 9.65 -1.18
CA THR A 137 -3.75 8.83 -1.09
C THR A 137 -5.00 9.68 -1.32
N LEU A 138 -5.95 9.15 -2.10
CA LEU A 138 -7.24 9.78 -2.31
C LEU A 138 -8.25 9.24 -1.30
N PHE A 139 -8.98 10.12 -0.65
CA PHE A 139 -10.12 9.79 0.19
C PHE A 139 -11.36 10.57 -0.29
N ILE A 140 -12.47 9.86 -0.53
CA ILE A 140 -13.77 10.46 -0.85
C ILE A 140 -14.69 10.19 0.33
N ASP A 141 -15.21 11.26 0.92
CA ASP A 141 -16.11 11.17 2.08
C ASP A 141 -17.55 10.84 1.66
N ASP A 142 -18.38 10.48 2.63
CA ASP A 142 -19.78 10.11 2.41
C ASP A 142 -20.64 11.26 1.81
N ASP A 143 -20.19 12.50 1.94
CA ASP A 143 -20.83 13.68 1.33
C ASP A 143 -20.35 13.98 -0.09
N GLY A 144 -19.46 13.14 -0.63
CA GLY A 144 -18.91 13.24 -1.97
C GLY A 144 -17.69 14.14 -2.11
N ARG A 145 -17.27 14.85 -1.05
CA ARG A 145 -16.04 15.66 -1.11
C ARG A 145 -14.82 14.78 -1.16
N ALA A 146 -13.85 15.17 -1.98
CA ALA A 146 -12.60 14.46 -2.18
C ALA A 146 -11.44 15.18 -1.48
N TYR A 147 -10.55 14.39 -0.90
CA TYR A 147 -9.37 14.86 -0.19
C TYR A 147 -8.16 14.07 -0.66
N MET A 148 -7.04 14.77 -0.89
CA MET A 148 -5.75 14.14 -1.13
C MET A 148 -4.87 14.35 0.10
N TYR A 149 -4.42 13.25 0.68
CA TYR A 149 -3.35 13.27 1.67
C TYR A 149 -2.05 12.96 0.96
N PHE A 150 -0.96 13.57 1.39
CA PHE A 150 0.33 13.44 0.72
C PHE A 150 1.47 13.88 1.62
N ASP A 151 2.69 13.54 1.22
CA ASP A 151 3.87 13.84 1.97
C ASP A 151 4.60 15.05 1.39
N ARG A 152 4.89 16.05 2.25
CA ARG A 152 5.66 17.24 1.90
C ARG A 152 7.03 17.21 2.57
N PHE A 153 8.03 17.67 1.84
CA PHE A 153 9.38 17.92 2.35
C PHE A 153 9.40 19.25 3.11
N ASN A 154 9.06 19.21 4.38
CA ASN A 154 9.04 20.39 5.26
C ASN A 154 9.61 20.02 6.63
N ASP A 155 10.90 20.25 6.84
CA ASP A 155 11.69 19.78 7.99
C ASP A 155 11.56 18.26 8.24
N GLY A 156 11.88 17.50 7.21
CA GLY A 156 11.63 16.07 7.08
C GLY A 156 10.47 15.80 6.12
N LEU A 157 9.92 14.62 6.18
CA LEU A 157 8.78 14.20 5.40
C LEU A 157 7.57 14.11 6.33
N ASN A 158 6.54 14.89 6.04
CA ASN A 158 5.37 15.05 6.91
C ASN A 158 4.08 14.96 6.11
N ILE A 159 3.04 14.39 6.69
CA ILE A 159 1.75 14.18 6.04
C ILE A 159 0.89 15.45 6.10
N TRP A 160 0.39 15.85 4.93
CA TRP A 160 -0.50 16.98 4.71
C TRP A 160 -1.80 16.51 4.06
N VAL A 161 -2.82 17.37 4.09
CA VAL A 161 -4.10 17.15 3.41
C VAL A 161 -4.51 18.40 2.65
N VAL A 162 -5.20 18.20 1.53
CA VAL A 162 -5.86 19.24 0.74
C VAL A 162 -7.19 18.70 0.21
N GLU A 163 -8.25 19.53 0.21
CA GLU A 163 -9.50 19.20 -0.47
C GLU A 163 -9.32 19.36 -1.98
N LEU A 164 -9.93 18.46 -2.74
CA LEU A 164 -9.95 18.51 -4.20
C LEU A 164 -11.28 19.07 -4.71
N GLU A 165 -11.28 19.58 -5.94
CA GLU A 165 -12.51 19.87 -6.67
C GLU A 165 -13.23 18.56 -7.06
N ASP A 166 -14.42 18.66 -7.60
CA ASP A 166 -15.26 17.52 -7.99
C ASP A 166 -14.62 16.63 -9.06
N ASP A 167 -13.60 17.12 -9.76
CA ASP A 167 -12.80 16.36 -10.73
C ASP A 167 -11.80 15.40 -10.08
N CYS A 168 -11.64 15.47 -8.76
CA CYS A 168 -10.67 14.72 -7.96
C CYS A 168 -9.19 14.94 -8.37
N THR A 169 -8.88 15.95 -9.18
CA THR A 169 -7.54 16.23 -9.70
C THR A 169 -7.05 17.65 -9.44
N THR A 170 -7.96 18.61 -9.27
CA THR A 170 -7.65 20.00 -9.00
C THR A 170 -7.67 20.28 -7.50
N LEU A 171 -6.60 20.91 -6.99
CA LEU A 171 -6.46 21.21 -5.56
C LEU A 171 -7.17 22.52 -5.17
N LYS A 172 -7.92 22.51 -4.07
CA LYS A 172 -8.36 23.71 -3.35
C LYS A 172 -7.25 24.15 -2.40
N LYS A 173 -6.23 24.82 -2.92
CA LYS A 173 -4.97 25.13 -2.22
C LYS A 173 -5.15 25.84 -0.88
N GLU A 174 -6.22 26.63 -0.71
CA GLU A 174 -6.56 27.34 0.53
C GLU A 174 -6.97 26.40 1.68
N THR A 175 -7.35 25.16 1.37
CA THR A 175 -7.70 24.14 2.36
C THR A 175 -6.49 23.35 2.87
N MET A 176 -5.33 23.49 2.21
CA MET A 176 -4.12 22.73 2.50
C MET A 176 -3.60 22.97 3.92
N ARG A 177 -3.38 21.87 4.67
CA ARG A 177 -2.90 21.94 6.06
C ARG A 177 -2.13 20.70 6.49
N PRO A 178 -1.25 20.80 7.51
CA PRO A 178 -0.55 19.67 8.06
C PRO A 178 -1.49 18.72 8.82
N CYS A 179 -1.22 17.41 8.74
CA CYS A 179 -1.90 16.37 9.51
C CYS A 179 -1.05 15.91 10.68
N ILE A 180 0.07 15.27 10.39
CA ILE A 180 0.98 14.70 11.40
C ILE A 180 2.44 14.88 10.98
N HIS A 181 3.31 14.86 11.98
CA HIS A 181 4.78 14.87 11.85
C HIS A 181 5.38 13.96 12.91
N VAL A 182 6.67 13.68 12.83
CA VAL A 182 7.40 12.85 13.82
C VAL A 182 7.26 13.46 15.22
N SER A 183 6.69 12.67 16.16
CA SER A 183 6.42 13.13 17.53
C SER A 183 6.53 12.04 18.58
N GLN A 184 6.37 10.77 18.24
CA GLN A 184 6.40 9.63 19.16
C GLN A 184 7.78 8.96 19.18
N GLU A 185 8.15 8.32 20.32
CA GLU A 185 9.49 7.74 20.51
C GLU A 185 9.83 6.65 19.48
N TRP A 186 8.86 5.80 19.09
CA TRP A 186 9.09 4.74 18.12
C TRP A 186 9.44 5.26 16.72
N GLU A 187 9.08 6.49 16.41
CA GLU A 187 9.35 7.16 15.12
C GLU A 187 10.76 7.76 15.04
N LYS A 188 11.51 7.76 16.16
CA LYS A 188 12.74 8.51 16.31
C LYS A 188 14.03 7.72 16.04
N VAL A 189 13.93 6.48 15.54
CA VAL A 189 15.11 5.76 15.04
C VAL A 189 15.64 6.44 13.77
N TRP A 190 14.72 6.95 12.94
CA TRP A 190 15.01 7.86 11.84
C TRP A 190 14.04 9.05 11.92
N PRO A 191 14.34 10.08 12.70
CA PRO A 191 13.37 11.05 13.21
C PRO A 191 12.95 12.13 12.20
N ARG A 192 12.82 11.81 10.94
CA ARG A 192 12.52 12.77 9.88
C ARG A 192 11.39 12.32 8.94
N VAL A 193 10.73 11.18 9.23
CA VAL A 193 9.79 10.57 8.30
C VAL A 193 8.50 10.15 8.99
N ASN A 194 7.39 10.74 8.57
CA ASN A 194 6.04 10.16 8.56
C ASN A 194 5.54 10.22 7.13
N GLU A 195 5.26 9.08 6.53
CA GLU A 195 4.94 8.95 5.11
C GLU A 195 3.92 7.84 4.81
N GLY A 196 3.54 7.67 3.53
CA GLY A 196 2.78 6.53 3.03
C GLY A 196 1.48 6.31 3.78
N CYS A 197 0.67 7.38 3.92
CA CYS A 197 -0.58 7.30 4.65
C CYS A 197 -1.72 6.73 3.82
N PHE A 198 -2.70 6.13 4.50
CA PHE A 198 -3.97 5.72 3.92
C PHE A 198 -5.12 6.06 4.87
N VAL A 199 -6.23 6.60 4.34
CA VAL A 199 -7.32 7.10 5.16
C VAL A 199 -8.63 6.36 4.88
N ILE A 200 -9.32 5.96 5.95
CA ILE A 200 -10.69 5.45 5.89
C ILE A 200 -11.56 6.14 6.94
N ARG A 201 -12.88 6.12 6.73
CA ARG A 201 -13.87 6.54 7.72
C ARG A 201 -14.66 5.36 8.26
N ARG A 202 -14.91 5.34 9.56
CA ARG A 202 -15.75 4.36 10.22
C ARG A 202 -16.49 4.98 11.41
N ASN A 203 -17.82 4.84 11.41
CA ASN A 203 -18.69 5.35 12.50
C ASN A 203 -18.43 6.83 12.84
N GLY A 204 -18.21 7.68 11.84
CA GLY A 204 -17.96 9.10 12.03
C GLY A 204 -16.51 9.48 12.35
N THR A 205 -15.64 8.53 12.70
CA THR A 205 -14.21 8.77 12.96
C THR A 205 -13.38 8.44 11.74
N TYR A 206 -12.40 9.29 11.43
CA TYR A 206 -11.40 9.08 10.38
C TYR A 206 -10.18 8.40 10.97
N TYR A 207 -9.66 7.42 10.27
CA TYR A 207 -8.49 6.62 10.65
C TYR A 207 -7.45 6.74 9.54
N MET A 208 -6.26 7.20 9.90
CA MET A 208 -5.11 7.29 9.02
C MET A 208 -4.08 6.26 9.47
N THR A 209 -3.78 5.25 8.64
CA THR A 209 -2.53 4.50 8.77
C THR A 209 -1.40 5.30 8.17
N TYR A 210 -0.19 5.23 8.72
CA TYR A 210 0.99 5.91 8.22
C TYR A 210 2.24 5.12 8.58
N SER A 211 3.33 5.39 7.91
CA SER A 211 4.61 4.78 8.20
C SER A 211 5.59 5.76 8.80
N ALA A 212 6.45 5.28 9.65
CA ALA A 212 7.49 6.10 10.28
C ALA A 212 8.84 5.41 10.29
N ASN A 213 9.88 6.18 10.46
CA ASN A 213 11.28 5.90 10.17
C ASN A 213 11.55 5.81 8.66
N SER A 214 12.79 5.54 8.23
CA SER A 214 13.07 5.34 6.81
C SER A 214 12.67 3.94 6.36
N TYR A 215 12.18 3.80 5.13
CA TYR A 215 11.92 2.48 4.52
C TYR A 215 13.19 1.59 4.45
N GLU A 216 14.37 2.17 4.54
CA GLU A 216 15.64 1.44 4.63
C GLU A 216 15.93 0.91 6.04
N SER A 217 15.25 1.45 7.04
CA SER A 217 15.41 1.04 8.44
C SER A 217 14.70 -0.28 8.72
N PRO A 218 15.29 -1.23 9.43
CA PRO A 218 14.58 -2.40 9.93
C PRO A 218 13.48 -2.03 10.93
N PHE A 219 13.46 -0.80 11.45
CA PHE A 219 12.43 -0.26 12.33
C PHE A 219 11.36 0.56 11.60
N TYR A 220 11.31 0.51 10.27
CA TYR A 220 10.15 1.01 9.54
C TYR A 220 8.89 0.30 10.06
N GLY A 221 7.83 1.05 10.34
CA GLY A 221 6.65 0.51 11.01
C GLY A 221 5.39 1.29 10.65
N ILE A 222 4.23 0.69 10.93
CA ILE A 222 2.91 1.25 10.64
C ILE A 222 2.28 1.74 11.94
N GLY A 223 1.93 3.02 11.99
CA GLY A 223 1.15 3.66 13.04
C GLY A 223 -0.27 4.00 12.61
N CYS A 224 -1.06 4.53 13.54
CA CYS A 224 -2.39 5.05 13.28
C CYS A 224 -2.60 6.40 13.96
N ALA A 225 -3.32 7.29 13.27
CA ALA A 225 -3.87 8.52 13.83
C ALA A 225 -5.37 8.60 13.55
N THR A 226 -6.10 9.36 14.36
CA THR A 226 -7.55 9.57 14.18
C THR A 226 -7.92 11.04 14.19
N ALA A 227 -9.05 11.36 13.57
CA ALA A 227 -9.66 12.68 13.57
C ALA A 227 -11.19 12.58 13.49
N ASP A 228 -11.86 13.65 13.86
CA ASP A 228 -13.32 13.80 13.71
C ASP A 228 -13.69 14.52 12.39
N SER A 229 -12.69 14.97 11.64
CA SER A 229 -12.84 15.65 10.35
C SER A 229 -11.71 15.19 9.42
N PRO A 230 -11.95 15.11 8.09
CA PRO A 230 -10.90 14.74 7.13
C PRO A 230 -9.74 15.74 7.13
N LEU A 231 -10.02 17.00 7.44
CA LEU A 231 -8.99 18.04 7.56
C LEU A 231 -8.31 18.10 8.95
N GLY A 232 -8.63 17.18 9.85
CA GLY A 232 -8.09 17.12 11.21
C GLY A 232 -8.84 18.01 12.21
N PRO A 233 -8.24 18.30 13.39
CA PRO A 233 -6.89 17.89 13.78
C PRO A 233 -6.74 16.38 13.98
N TRP A 234 -5.55 15.86 13.64
CA TRP A 234 -5.22 14.44 13.75
C TRP A 234 -4.51 14.15 15.06
N THR A 235 -4.89 13.06 15.71
CA THR A 235 -4.28 12.59 16.96
C THR A 235 -3.74 11.17 16.76
N LYS A 236 -2.46 10.99 16.96
CA LYS A 236 -1.82 9.67 16.89
C LYS A 236 -2.24 8.77 18.06
N TYR A 237 -2.38 7.48 17.79
CA TYR A 237 -2.62 6.51 18.86
C TYR A 237 -1.49 6.52 19.89
N ASP A 238 -1.85 6.38 21.16
CA ASP A 238 -0.92 6.28 22.30
C ASP A 238 -0.09 4.98 22.29
N ARG A 239 -0.61 3.95 21.62
CA ARG A 239 0.00 2.62 21.52
C ARG A 239 0.52 2.28 20.12
N ASN A 240 0.94 3.27 19.36
CA ASN A 240 1.71 3.04 18.15
C ASN A 240 3.09 2.44 18.50
N PRO A 241 3.69 1.65 17.59
CA PRO A 241 3.18 1.28 16.28
C PRO A 241 2.11 0.17 16.33
N LEU A 242 1.21 0.12 15.32
CA LEU A 242 0.27 -0.98 15.16
C LEU A 242 0.92 -2.24 14.61
N LEU A 243 1.93 -2.07 13.75
CA LEU A 243 2.71 -3.16 13.18
C LEU A 243 4.17 -2.73 13.00
N GLN A 244 5.09 -3.45 13.63
CA GLN A 244 6.54 -3.27 13.46
C GLN A 244 7.22 -4.60 13.76
N ASN A 245 8.07 -5.06 12.86
CA ASN A 245 8.85 -6.30 13.01
C ASN A 245 8.00 -7.54 13.40
N PRO A 246 6.89 -7.85 12.70
CA PRO A 246 6.09 -9.02 13.01
C PRO A 246 6.85 -10.30 12.67
N GLY A 247 7.04 -11.20 13.66
CA GLY A 247 7.77 -12.44 13.46
C GLY A 247 9.20 -12.21 12.97
N GLU A 248 9.50 -12.71 11.76
CA GLU A 248 10.82 -12.56 11.13
C GLU A 248 10.92 -11.38 10.16
N LEU A 249 9.80 -10.69 9.86
CA LEU A 249 9.82 -9.53 8.98
C LEU A 249 10.41 -8.31 9.67
N VAL A 250 11.09 -7.50 8.89
CA VAL A 250 11.61 -6.20 9.28
C VAL A 250 11.33 -5.18 8.17
N GLY A 251 11.36 -3.90 8.53
CA GLY A 251 11.16 -2.83 7.56
C GLY A 251 9.77 -2.85 6.92
N VAL A 252 8.72 -3.12 7.72
CA VAL A 252 7.34 -3.20 7.24
C VAL A 252 6.70 -1.83 7.22
N GLY A 253 6.05 -1.46 6.13
CA GLY A 253 5.39 -0.17 6.03
C GLY A 253 4.82 0.12 4.65
N HIS A 254 4.50 1.38 4.42
CA HIS A 254 3.84 1.93 3.24
C HIS A 254 2.63 1.07 2.86
N SER A 255 1.55 1.25 3.61
CA SER A 255 0.41 0.35 3.60
C SER A 255 -0.83 1.00 3.00
N ALA A 256 -1.65 0.18 2.34
CA ALA A 256 -2.98 0.56 1.89
C ALA A 256 -4.04 -0.40 2.41
N LEU A 257 -5.21 0.14 2.76
CA LEU A 257 -6.35 -0.65 3.22
C LEU A 257 -7.26 -0.98 2.04
N PHE A 258 -7.76 -2.21 1.99
CA PHE A 258 -8.72 -2.64 0.98
C PHE A 258 -9.72 -3.64 1.55
N ARG A 259 -10.82 -3.88 0.84
CA ARG A 259 -11.77 -4.95 1.18
C ARG A 259 -11.59 -6.13 0.25
N ASP A 260 -11.58 -7.34 0.84
CA ASP A 260 -11.59 -8.57 0.06
C ASP A 260 -12.99 -8.85 -0.53
N LYS A 261 -13.13 -9.89 -1.34
CA LYS A 261 -14.40 -10.31 -1.96
C LYS A 261 -15.51 -10.64 -0.96
N ALA A 262 -15.16 -10.97 0.27
CA ALA A 262 -16.11 -11.23 1.35
C ALA A 262 -16.46 -9.96 2.16
N GLY A 263 -15.85 -8.81 1.81
CA GLY A 263 -16.04 -7.53 2.48
C GLY A 263 -15.17 -7.34 3.73
N ASN A 264 -14.27 -8.28 4.05
CA ASN A 264 -13.34 -8.14 5.17
C ASN A 264 -12.30 -7.05 4.88
N LEU A 265 -11.99 -6.27 5.90
CA LEU A 265 -10.96 -5.24 5.80
C LEU A 265 -9.58 -5.88 5.92
N LYS A 266 -8.75 -5.61 4.94
CA LYS A 266 -7.36 -6.07 4.82
C LYS A 266 -6.42 -4.88 4.71
N ILE A 267 -5.15 -5.12 5.00
CA ILE A 267 -4.06 -4.19 4.75
C ILE A 267 -3.00 -4.89 3.92
N VAL A 268 -2.55 -4.22 2.86
CA VAL A 268 -1.37 -4.60 2.10
C VAL A 268 -0.22 -3.68 2.50
N PHE A 269 0.98 -4.23 2.60
CA PHE A 269 2.20 -3.50 2.96
C PHE A 269 3.42 -4.19 2.37
N HIS A 270 4.54 -3.52 2.33
CA HIS A 270 5.80 -4.17 1.99
C HIS A 270 6.64 -4.47 3.23
N GLY A 271 7.57 -5.41 3.10
CA GLY A 271 8.66 -5.66 4.05
C GLY A 271 9.98 -5.80 3.31
N HIS A 272 11.08 -5.73 4.04
CA HIS A 272 12.40 -6.03 3.50
C HIS A 272 12.47 -7.48 3.00
N LYS A 273 13.34 -7.74 2.01
CA LYS A 273 13.62 -9.10 1.54
C LYS A 273 14.07 -10.03 2.67
N SER A 274 14.87 -9.50 3.59
CA SER A 274 15.36 -10.20 4.78
C SER A 274 15.93 -9.21 5.79
N LYS A 275 16.30 -9.69 6.99
CA LYS A 275 17.00 -8.88 8.00
C LYS A 275 18.33 -8.28 7.50
N GLY A 276 18.95 -8.87 6.48
CA GLY A 276 20.24 -8.42 5.91
C GLY A 276 20.14 -7.78 4.53
N ALA A 277 18.94 -7.70 3.94
CA ALA A 277 18.75 -7.17 2.59
C ALA A 277 17.40 -6.45 2.46
N ILE A 278 17.44 -5.17 2.08
CA ILE A 278 16.27 -4.35 1.88
C ILE A 278 15.56 -4.75 0.59
N HIS A 279 16.26 -4.79 -0.50
CA HIS A 279 15.71 -5.00 -1.85
C HIS A 279 15.82 -6.44 -2.37
N PRO A 280 14.87 -6.86 -3.22
CA PRO A 280 13.60 -6.16 -3.48
C PRO A 280 12.73 -6.16 -2.22
N ARG A 281 12.00 -5.08 -1.97
CA ARG A 281 10.93 -5.10 -0.97
C ARG A 281 9.83 -6.03 -1.47
N GLU A 282 9.21 -6.79 -0.58
CA GLU A 282 8.27 -7.84 -0.91
C GLU A 282 6.88 -7.53 -0.35
N MET A 283 5.82 -7.89 -1.09
CA MET A 283 4.43 -7.61 -0.72
C MET A 283 3.86 -8.64 0.26
N TYR A 284 3.16 -8.14 1.28
CA TYR A 284 2.47 -8.92 2.32
C TYR A 284 1.07 -8.38 2.57
N ILE A 285 0.18 -9.26 3.05
CA ILE A 285 -1.22 -8.93 3.34
C ILE A 285 -1.59 -9.52 4.70
N THR A 286 -2.38 -8.77 5.48
CA THR A 286 -2.97 -9.25 6.74
C THR A 286 -4.34 -8.65 6.99
N ASP A 287 -4.98 -9.10 8.07
CA ASP A 287 -6.30 -8.64 8.50
C ASP A 287 -6.23 -7.35 9.33
N VAL A 288 -7.25 -6.52 9.16
CA VAL A 288 -7.49 -5.35 10.02
C VAL A 288 -8.83 -5.51 10.71
N ARG A 289 -8.84 -5.28 12.01
CA ARG A 289 -10.03 -5.38 12.85
C ARG A 289 -10.24 -4.09 13.63
N PHE A 290 -11.49 -3.87 14.02
CA PHE A 290 -11.85 -2.81 14.94
C PHE A 290 -12.38 -3.41 16.22
N ARG A 291 -11.71 -3.10 17.32
CA ARG A 291 -12.15 -3.48 18.66
C ARG A 291 -12.89 -2.32 19.31
N SER A 292 -14.06 -2.61 19.90
CA SER A 292 -14.78 -1.64 20.70
C SER A 292 -13.98 -1.32 21.97
N VAL A 293 -13.80 -0.04 22.25
CA VAL A 293 -13.16 0.49 23.46
C VAL A 293 -14.05 1.58 24.05
N GLU A 294 -13.78 1.98 25.30
CA GLU A 294 -14.46 3.13 25.88
C GLU A 294 -14.24 4.37 25.00
N GLY A 295 -15.32 5.01 24.61
CA GLY A 295 -15.30 6.20 23.74
C GLY A 295 -15.21 5.93 22.24
N GLY A 296 -15.29 4.66 21.76
CA GLY A 296 -15.30 4.39 20.31
C GLY A 296 -14.76 3.04 19.86
N CYS A 297 -14.05 3.06 18.75
CA CYS A 297 -13.41 1.87 18.18
C CYS A 297 -11.91 2.12 17.98
N ARG A 298 -11.11 1.08 18.17
CA ARG A 298 -9.68 1.08 17.92
C ARG A 298 -9.36 0.16 16.74
N MET A 299 -8.60 0.65 15.78
CA MET A 299 -8.04 -0.16 14.70
C MET A 299 -6.89 -1.02 15.24
N GLU A 300 -6.88 -2.29 14.85
CA GLU A 300 -5.82 -3.25 15.16
C GLU A 300 -5.42 -3.98 13.87
N ILE A 301 -4.12 -4.14 13.65
CA ILE A 301 -3.56 -4.92 12.55
C ILE A 301 -3.17 -6.29 13.13
N ASP A 302 -3.60 -7.37 12.48
CA ASP A 302 -3.21 -8.72 12.88
C ASP A 302 -1.70 -8.89 12.63
N PRO A 303 -0.90 -9.28 13.63
CA PRO A 303 0.54 -9.48 13.45
C PRO A 303 0.88 -10.74 12.62
N GLY A 304 -0.09 -11.63 12.41
CA GLY A 304 0.02 -12.71 11.43
C GLY A 304 -0.09 -12.14 10.02
N TYR A 305 0.76 -12.61 9.09
CA TYR A 305 0.78 -12.10 7.74
C TYR A 305 0.91 -13.23 6.72
N SER A 306 0.43 -12.97 5.50
CA SER A 306 0.60 -13.86 4.36
C SER A 306 1.47 -13.18 3.30
N PRO A 307 2.54 -13.83 2.83
CA PRO A 307 3.28 -13.34 1.69
C PRO A 307 2.42 -13.46 0.41
N ALA A 308 2.51 -12.48 -0.47
CA ALA A 308 2.00 -12.61 -1.82
C ALA A 308 2.99 -13.45 -2.63
N LEU A 309 2.56 -14.59 -3.16
CA LEU A 309 3.42 -15.55 -3.85
C LEU A 309 3.24 -15.44 -5.37
N ILE A 310 4.33 -15.56 -6.13
CA ILE A 310 4.26 -15.61 -7.59
C ILE A 310 3.74 -16.99 -7.98
N ALA A 311 2.72 -17.03 -8.85
CA ALA A 311 2.23 -18.26 -9.47
C ALA A 311 3.35 -18.92 -10.30
N GLU A 312 3.45 -20.25 -10.22
CA GLU A 312 4.43 -21.05 -10.98
C GLU A 312 4.01 -21.19 -12.46
#